data_c40c1c7175e289b722243307a5482cdb
#
_entry.id   c40c1c7175e289b722243307a5482cdb
#
_cell.length_a   1.000
_cell.length_b   1.000
_cell.length_c   1.000
_cell.angle_alpha   90.00
_cell.angle_beta   90.00
_cell.angle_gamma   90.00
#
_symmetry.space_group_name_H-M   'P 1'
#
loop_
_entity.id
_entity.type
_entity.pdbx_description
1 polymer ?
#
loop_
_entity_poly.entity_id
_entity_poly.type
_entity_poly.pdbx_seq_one_letter_code
_entity_poly.pdbx_strand_id
1 'polypeptide(L)'
;MLGLQLRLLLAALRVYSRLPVARALAAAALASADGAAHRARYLPAVGIVVALLVAVLYATIALWLPHPLSIVIAIAAGLALTGAVHERGLADVCRAIAARTDAARQTGLADGAHAGALAIAVAVLARYEALSSIDPSWIAVSLVSAAAFSRGCALLSTAGTPAGPGRQDLAVAGALALLPAA
;
A
#
# COMPACT_ATOMS: atom_id res chain seq x y z
N MET A 1 -4.73 4.08 -27.62
CA MET A 1 -4.82 3.17 -26.47
C MET A 1 -3.84 3.52 -25.36
N LEU A 2 -2.56 3.77 -25.65
CA LEU A 2 -1.52 4.10 -24.64
C LEU A 2 -1.91 5.30 -23.74
N GLY A 3 -2.49 6.37 -24.32
CA GLY A 3 -2.90 7.55 -23.57
C GLY A 3 -4.01 7.31 -22.53
N LEU A 4 -4.91 6.36 -22.76
CA LEU A 4 -5.96 6.00 -21.80
C LEU A 4 -5.36 5.23 -20.62
N GLN A 5 -4.46 4.28 -20.89
CA GLN A 5 -3.79 3.48 -19.86
C GLN A 5 -2.95 4.37 -18.93
N LEU A 6 -2.20 5.31 -19.51
CA LEU A 6 -1.41 6.27 -18.72
C LEU A 6 -2.31 7.15 -17.84
N ARG A 7 -3.45 7.63 -18.37
CA ARG A 7 -4.42 8.41 -17.59
C ARG A 7 -5.01 7.62 -16.43
N LEU A 8 -5.33 6.33 -16.64
CA LEU A 8 -5.82 5.44 -15.59
C LEU A 8 -4.77 5.19 -14.51
N LEU A 9 -3.49 4.99 -14.88
CA LEU A 9 -2.38 4.87 -13.95
C LEU A 9 -2.19 6.17 -13.13
N LEU A 10 -2.21 7.32 -13.78
CA LEU A 10 -2.10 8.62 -13.11
C LEU A 10 -3.28 8.87 -12.16
N ALA A 11 -4.48 8.46 -12.55
CA ALA A 11 -5.65 8.53 -11.70
C ALA A 11 -5.52 7.57 -10.49
N ALA A 12 -4.99 6.37 -10.70
CA ALA A 12 -4.72 5.41 -9.62
C ALA A 12 -3.65 5.96 -8.65
N LEU A 13 -2.53 6.49 -9.17
CA LEU A 13 -1.51 7.15 -8.34
C LEU A 13 -2.09 8.24 -7.47
N ARG A 14 -2.97 9.08 -8.04
CA ARG A 14 -3.61 10.17 -7.31
C ARG A 14 -4.56 9.67 -6.20
N VAL A 15 -5.27 8.57 -6.42
CA VAL A 15 -6.23 8.02 -5.45
C VAL A 15 -5.54 7.25 -4.34
N TYR A 16 -4.51 6.45 -4.68
CA TYR A 16 -3.86 5.51 -3.78
C TYR A 16 -2.52 5.97 -3.22
N SER A 17 -2.08 7.18 -3.58
CA SER A 17 -0.88 7.80 -3.00
C SER A 17 -1.07 9.30 -2.81
N ARG A 18 -0.20 9.91 -2.00
CA ARG A 18 -0.18 11.37 -1.79
C ARG A 18 0.72 12.10 -2.79
N LEU A 19 1.14 11.44 -3.85
CA LEU A 19 1.96 12.05 -4.88
C LEU A 19 1.21 13.18 -5.59
N PRO A 20 1.87 14.32 -5.86
CA PRO A 20 1.26 15.48 -6.49
C PRO A 20 1.05 15.28 -7.99
N VAL A 21 0.06 14.43 -8.34
CA VAL A 21 -0.34 14.24 -9.74
C VAL A 21 -1.32 15.34 -10.16
N ALA A 22 -1.02 16.03 -11.25
CA ALA A 22 -1.85 17.12 -11.76
C ALA A 22 -3.29 16.66 -12.04
N ARG A 23 -4.27 17.41 -11.52
CA ARG A 23 -5.72 17.08 -11.65
C ARG A 23 -6.14 16.95 -13.10
N ALA A 24 -5.65 17.81 -13.97
CA ALA A 24 -6.00 17.83 -15.39
C ALA A 24 -5.67 16.52 -16.12
N LEU A 25 -4.55 15.86 -15.75
CA LEU A 25 -4.12 14.60 -16.38
C LEU A 25 -4.98 13.40 -15.97
N ALA A 26 -5.55 13.45 -14.76
CA ALA A 26 -6.36 12.37 -14.19
C ALA A 26 -7.87 12.61 -14.32
N ALA A 27 -8.33 13.82 -14.68
CA ALA A 27 -9.71 14.25 -14.59
C ALA A 27 -10.69 13.34 -15.37
N ALA A 28 -10.37 13.01 -16.62
CA ALA A 28 -11.23 12.18 -17.46
C ALA A 28 -11.40 10.74 -16.93
N ALA A 29 -10.33 10.18 -16.31
CA ALA A 29 -10.36 8.84 -15.72
C ALA A 29 -11.02 8.83 -14.33
N LEU A 30 -11.09 9.98 -13.65
CA LEU A 30 -11.76 10.13 -12.35
C LEU A 30 -13.27 10.27 -12.49
N ALA A 31 -13.76 10.82 -13.62
CA ALA A 31 -15.17 11.14 -13.86
C ALA A 31 -16.04 9.93 -14.24
N SER A 32 -15.47 8.82 -14.71
CA SER A 32 -16.25 7.65 -15.15
C SER A 32 -16.63 6.74 -13.96
N ALA A 33 -17.89 6.31 -13.90
CA ALA A 33 -18.37 5.37 -12.87
C ALA A 33 -17.63 4.03 -12.91
N ASP A 34 -17.39 3.49 -14.11
CA ASP A 34 -16.59 2.27 -14.31
C ASP A 34 -15.09 2.48 -14.04
N GLY A 35 -14.65 3.72 -13.96
CA GLY A 35 -13.27 4.09 -13.72
C GLY A 35 -12.71 3.61 -12.37
N ALA A 36 -13.55 3.31 -11.39
CA ALA A 36 -13.09 2.82 -10.08
C ALA A 36 -12.50 1.40 -10.19
N ALA A 37 -13.23 0.46 -10.79
CA ALA A 37 -12.74 -0.90 -11.00
C ALA A 37 -11.54 -0.93 -11.95
N HIS A 38 -11.60 -0.16 -13.05
CA HIS A 38 -10.49 -0.05 -14.00
C HIS A 38 -9.23 0.60 -13.42
N ARG A 39 -9.34 1.50 -12.45
CA ARG A 39 -8.19 2.06 -11.71
C ARG A 39 -7.60 1.06 -10.73
N ALA A 40 -8.43 0.22 -10.12
CA ALA A 40 -7.99 -0.76 -9.14
C ALA A 40 -6.96 -1.74 -9.70
N ARG A 41 -7.04 -2.10 -10.98
CA ARG A 41 -6.05 -2.98 -11.65
C ARG A 41 -4.62 -2.43 -11.64
N TYR A 42 -4.45 -1.11 -11.51
CA TYR A 42 -3.13 -0.47 -11.43
C TYR A 42 -2.60 -0.37 -10.00
N LEU A 43 -3.31 -0.91 -9.02
CA LEU A 43 -2.89 -0.89 -7.61
C LEU A 43 -1.48 -1.49 -7.41
N PRO A 44 -1.10 -2.64 -8.03
CA PRO A 44 0.27 -3.13 -7.97
C PRO A 44 1.29 -2.18 -8.57
N ALA A 45 0.99 -1.55 -9.72
CA ALA A 45 1.87 -0.58 -10.36
C ALA A 45 2.08 0.67 -9.49
N VAL A 46 1.03 1.16 -8.84
CA VAL A 46 1.17 2.24 -7.82
C VAL A 46 2.08 1.80 -6.69
N GLY A 47 1.97 0.53 -6.26
CA GLY A 47 2.85 -0.07 -5.28
C GLY A 47 4.31 -0.02 -5.68
N ILE A 48 4.61 -0.43 -6.90
CA ILE A 48 5.96 -0.42 -7.46
C ILE A 48 6.51 1.01 -7.49
N VAL A 49 5.74 1.99 -7.98
CA VAL A 49 6.20 3.39 -8.06
C VAL A 49 6.53 3.94 -6.67
N VAL A 50 5.65 3.74 -5.69
CA VAL A 50 5.89 4.22 -4.31
C VAL A 50 7.09 3.50 -3.70
N ALA A 51 7.21 2.18 -3.90
CA ALA A 51 8.32 1.41 -3.35
C ALA A 51 9.66 1.76 -3.99
N LEU A 52 9.68 2.07 -5.29
CA LEU A 52 10.89 2.59 -5.97
C LEU A 52 11.34 3.93 -5.37
N LEU A 53 10.41 4.84 -5.12
CA LEU A 53 10.73 6.12 -4.46
C LEU A 53 11.31 5.89 -3.06
N VAL A 54 10.72 4.97 -2.29
CA VAL A 54 11.23 4.61 -0.95
C VAL A 54 12.57 3.91 -1.04
N ALA A 55 12.79 3.03 -2.02
CA ALA A 55 14.05 2.34 -2.22
C ALA A 55 15.18 3.30 -2.60
N VAL A 56 14.91 4.27 -3.48
CA VAL A 56 15.87 5.33 -3.85
C VAL A 56 16.19 6.20 -2.62
N LEU A 57 15.18 6.58 -1.85
CA LEU A 57 15.38 7.31 -0.60
C LEU A 57 16.25 6.51 0.37
N TYR A 58 15.92 5.23 0.60
CA TYR A 58 16.71 4.35 1.44
C TYR A 58 18.17 4.29 0.97
N ALA A 59 18.41 4.00 -0.32
CA ALA A 59 19.75 3.90 -0.87
C ALA A 59 20.55 5.21 -0.70
N THR A 60 19.89 6.36 -0.83
CA THR A 60 20.52 7.67 -0.68
C THR A 60 20.91 7.93 0.78
N ILE A 61 20.00 7.71 1.73
CA ILE A 61 20.28 8.00 3.15
C ILE A 61 21.19 6.97 3.79
N ALA A 62 21.22 5.73 3.30
CA ALA A 62 22.12 4.68 3.78
C ALA A 62 23.59 4.99 3.51
N LEU A 63 23.90 5.95 2.64
CA LEU A 63 25.26 6.46 2.43
C LEU A 63 25.76 7.30 3.61
N TRP A 64 24.86 7.87 4.41
CA TRP A 64 25.16 8.84 5.45
C TRP A 64 24.74 8.39 6.83
N LEU A 65 23.74 7.52 6.92
CA LEU A 65 23.13 7.09 8.17
C LEU A 65 23.32 5.58 8.41
N PRO A 66 23.39 5.16 9.68
CA PRO A 66 23.42 3.74 10.03
C PRO A 66 22.20 3.01 9.46
N HIS A 67 22.41 1.76 9.04
CA HIS A 67 21.39 0.91 8.43
C HIS A 67 20.03 0.87 9.18
N PRO A 68 19.99 0.70 10.53
CA PRO A 68 18.72 0.68 11.26
C PRO A 68 17.91 1.98 11.11
N LEU A 69 18.60 3.12 11.16
CA LEU A 69 17.95 4.43 11.05
C LEU A 69 17.45 4.68 9.62
N SER A 70 18.19 4.23 8.60
CA SER A 70 17.78 4.30 7.20
C SER A 70 16.50 3.51 6.95
N ILE A 71 16.35 2.35 7.59
CA ILE A 71 15.12 1.54 7.51
C ILE A 71 13.94 2.27 8.16
N VAL A 72 14.12 2.85 9.34
CA VAL A 72 13.05 3.61 10.02
C VAL A 72 12.56 4.75 9.15
N ILE A 73 13.48 5.51 8.54
CA ILE A 73 13.12 6.63 7.66
C ILE A 73 12.43 6.12 6.38
N ALA A 74 12.89 5.00 5.82
CA ALA A 74 12.24 4.40 4.65
C ALA A 74 10.80 3.95 4.96
N ILE A 75 10.56 3.31 6.11
CA ILE A 75 9.22 2.95 6.56
C ILE A 75 8.35 4.19 6.73
N ALA A 76 8.85 5.20 7.43
CA ALA A 76 8.12 6.46 7.65
C ALA A 76 7.76 7.16 6.33
N ALA A 77 8.69 7.21 5.37
CA ALA A 77 8.46 7.77 4.05
C ALA A 77 7.39 6.97 3.28
N GLY A 78 7.43 5.64 3.33
CA GLY A 78 6.41 4.78 2.73
C GLY A 78 5.02 5.06 3.30
N LEU A 79 4.89 5.18 4.62
CA LEU A 79 3.64 5.54 5.30
C LEU A 79 3.16 6.94 4.89
N ALA A 80 4.05 7.91 4.80
CA ALA A 80 3.72 9.27 4.38
C ALA A 80 3.24 9.31 2.92
N LEU A 81 3.93 8.64 2.00
CA LEU A 81 3.59 8.60 0.57
C LEU A 81 2.26 7.88 0.30
N THR A 82 1.96 6.80 1.02
CA THR A 82 0.68 6.08 0.90
C THR A 82 -0.43 6.72 1.72
N GLY A 83 -0.11 7.64 2.63
CA GLY A 83 -1.06 8.20 3.59
C GLY A 83 -1.52 7.18 4.62
N ALA A 84 -0.76 6.11 4.84
CA ALA A 84 -1.05 5.03 5.78
C ALA A 84 -2.45 4.39 5.58
N VAL A 85 -2.92 4.26 4.33
CA VAL A 85 -4.26 3.73 4.02
C VAL A 85 -4.41 2.28 4.49
N HIS A 86 -3.38 1.46 4.27
CA HIS A 86 -3.39 0.05 4.66
C HIS A 86 -3.35 -0.11 6.19
N GLU A 87 -2.53 0.68 6.85
CA GLU A 87 -2.39 0.68 8.31
C GLU A 87 -3.69 1.15 9.00
N ARG A 88 -4.37 2.14 8.42
CA ARG A 88 -5.70 2.55 8.90
C ARG A 88 -6.71 1.43 8.73
N GLY A 89 -6.75 0.77 7.57
CA GLY A 89 -7.62 -0.38 7.35
C GLY A 89 -7.39 -1.50 8.37
N LEU A 90 -6.12 -1.82 8.67
CA LEU A 90 -5.77 -2.79 9.72
C LEU A 90 -6.28 -2.35 11.10
N ALA A 91 -6.07 -1.08 11.45
CA ALA A 91 -6.54 -0.53 12.73
C ALA A 91 -8.07 -0.57 12.83
N ASP A 92 -8.79 -0.27 11.75
CA ASP A 92 -10.25 -0.31 11.71
C ASP A 92 -10.80 -1.73 11.92
N VAL A 93 -10.17 -2.72 11.29
CA VAL A 93 -10.53 -4.14 11.48
C VAL A 93 -10.25 -4.58 12.92
N CYS A 94 -9.07 -4.26 13.46
CA CYS A 94 -8.73 -4.64 14.84
C CYS A 94 -9.64 -3.95 15.87
N ARG A 95 -10.02 -2.69 15.65
CA ARG A 95 -11.01 -1.98 16.47
C ARG A 95 -12.37 -2.66 16.40
N ALA A 96 -12.82 -3.04 15.20
CA ALA A 96 -14.10 -3.70 15.03
C ALA A 96 -14.13 -5.09 15.69
N ILE A 97 -13.04 -5.83 15.67
CA ILE A 97 -12.93 -7.13 16.36
C ILE A 97 -12.93 -6.91 17.87
N ALA A 98 -12.13 -5.99 18.39
CA ALA A 98 -12.05 -5.69 19.82
C ALA A 98 -13.41 -5.23 20.37
N ALA A 99 -14.16 -4.40 19.64
CA ALA A 99 -15.48 -3.93 20.05
C ALA A 99 -16.54 -5.06 20.18
N ARG A 100 -16.30 -6.22 19.59
CA ARG A 100 -17.21 -7.39 19.70
C ARG A 100 -16.97 -8.24 20.94
N THR A 101 -15.86 -8.04 21.66
CA THR A 101 -15.55 -8.80 22.88
C THR A 101 -16.29 -8.20 24.08
N ASP A 102 -16.92 -9.06 24.88
CA ASP A 102 -17.66 -8.65 26.09
C ASP A 102 -16.75 -7.98 27.13
N ALA A 103 -15.48 -8.36 27.20
CA ALA A 103 -14.47 -7.73 28.05
C ALA A 103 -14.27 -6.24 27.71
N ALA A 104 -14.33 -5.85 26.44
CA ALA A 104 -14.22 -4.45 26.03
C ALA A 104 -15.43 -3.60 26.47
N ARG A 105 -16.63 -4.21 26.49
CA ARG A 105 -17.85 -3.56 26.96
C ARG A 105 -17.86 -3.33 28.48
N GLN A 106 -17.27 -4.26 29.25
CA GLN A 106 -17.23 -4.19 30.72
C GLN A 106 -16.19 -3.18 31.23
N THR A 107 -15.10 -2.97 30.51
CA THR A 107 -13.99 -2.12 30.95
C THR A 107 -14.09 -0.66 30.53
N GLY A 108 -15.13 -0.26 29.82
CA GLY A 108 -15.27 1.08 29.27
C GLY A 108 -14.26 1.41 28.16
N LEU A 109 -13.40 0.46 27.77
CA LEU A 109 -12.45 0.55 26.66
C LEU A 109 -13.15 0.23 25.31
N ALA A 110 -14.45 0.51 25.25
CA ALA A 110 -15.34 0.13 24.16
C ALA A 110 -14.93 0.68 22.78
N ASP A 111 -14.08 1.71 22.74
CA ASP A 111 -13.70 2.36 21.48
C ASP A 111 -12.68 1.56 20.65
N GLY A 112 -12.12 0.47 21.17
CA GLY A 112 -11.14 -0.36 20.46
C GLY A 112 -9.92 0.42 19.94
N ALA A 113 -9.80 1.70 20.29
CA ALA A 113 -8.74 2.59 19.80
C ALA A 113 -7.34 2.04 20.09
N HIS A 114 -7.17 1.48 21.29
CA HIS A 114 -5.91 0.86 21.70
C HIS A 114 -5.57 -0.38 20.87
N ALA A 115 -6.56 -1.20 20.51
CA ALA A 115 -6.35 -2.37 19.65
C ALA A 115 -5.88 -1.96 18.25
N GLY A 116 -6.43 -0.91 17.68
CA GLY A 116 -6.00 -0.36 16.41
C GLY A 116 -4.57 0.18 16.46
N ALA A 117 -4.22 0.94 17.51
CA ALA A 117 -2.89 1.48 17.70
C ALA A 117 -1.84 0.37 17.89
N LEU A 118 -2.18 -0.64 18.71
CA LEU A 118 -1.32 -1.80 18.93
C LEU A 118 -1.09 -2.58 17.63
N ALA A 119 -2.12 -2.80 16.82
CA ALA A 119 -2.01 -3.48 15.54
C ALA A 119 -1.07 -2.74 14.58
N ILE A 120 -1.15 -1.41 14.51
CA ILE A 120 -0.21 -0.59 13.71
C ILE A 120 1.20 -0.72 14.25
N ALA A 121 1.40 -0.61 15.57
CA ALA A 121 2.71 -0.73 16.20
C ALA A 121 3.36 -2.08 15.89
N VAL A 122 2.62 -3.18 16.07
CA VAL A 122 3.10 -4.53 15.75
C VAL A 122 3.44 -4.67 14.26
N ALA A 123 2.60 -4.16 13.36
CA ALA A 123 2.85 -4.22 11.92
C ALA A 123 4.09 -3.42 11.51
N VAL A 124 4.34 -2.26 12.11
CA VAL A 124 5.54 -1.44 11.85
C VAL A 124 6.78 -2.11 12.41
N LEU A 125 6.73 -2.67 13.63
CA LEU A 125 7.84 -3.39 14.23
C LEU A 125 8.19 -4.65 13.43
N ALA A 126 7.19 -5.44 13.01
CA ALA A 126 7.40 -6.61 12.17
C ALA A 126 8.04 -6.25 10.82
N ARG A 127 7.62 -5.13 10.22
CA ARG A 127 8.21 -4.61 8.98
C ARG A 127 9.65 -4.16 9.19
N TYR A 128 9.94 -3.49 10.31
CA TYR A 128 11.29 -3.09 10.68
C TYR A 128 12.19 -4.31 10.86
N GLU A 129 11.77 -5.30 11.62
CA GLU A 129 12.53 -6.52 11.90
C GLU A 129 12.79 -7.31 10.60
N ALA A 130 11.77 -7.45 9.77
CA ALA A 130 11.91 -8.11 8.47
C ALA A 130 12.93 -7.41 7.56
N LEU A 131 12.96 -6.08 7.52
CA LEU A 131 13.92 -5.34 6.70
C LEU A 131 15.32 -5.33 7.32
N SER A 132 15.44 -5.30 8.65
CA SER A 132 16.75 -5.30 9.34
C SER A 132 17.45 -6.65 9.25
N SER A 133 16.71 -7.75 9.02
CA SER A 133 17.28 -9.08 8.84
C SER A 133 17.72 -9.37 7.41
N ILE A 134 17.42 -8.49 6.45
CA ILE A 134 17.81 -8.63 5.04
C ILE A 134 19.13 -7.90 4.79
N ASP A 135 20.00 -8.49 3.98
CA ASP A 135 21.22 -7.81 3.52
C ASP A 135 20.87 -6.49 2.82
N PRO A 136 21.59 -5.39 3.11
CA PRO A 136 21.31 -4.07 2.52
C PRO A 136 21.19 -4.04 1.01
N SER A 137 21.90 -4.91 0.29
CA SER A 137 21.87 -5.02 -1.17
C SER A 137 20.49 -5.48 -1.71
N TRP A 138 19.73 -6.24 -0.92
CA TRP A 138 18.43 -6.80 -1.30
C TRP A 138 17.22 -5.97 -0.85
N ILE A 139 17.43 -4.94 -0.02
CA ILE A 139 16.32 -4.16 0.53
C ILE A 139 15.48 -3.49 -0.56
N ALA A 140 16.12 -2.92 -1.59
CA ALA A 140 15.40 -2.26 -2.68
C ALA A 140 14.48 -3.25 -3.43
N VAL A 141 14.99 -4.42 -3.77
CA VAL A 141 14.21 -5.48 -4.45
C VAL A 141 13.10 -5.98 -3.55
N SER A 142 13.39 -6.22 -2.27
CA SER A 142 12.41 -6.67 -1.28
C SER A 142 11.26 -5.68 -1.09
N LEU A 143 11.56 -4.38 -1.01
CA LEU A 143 10.55 -3.32 -0.90
C LEU A 143 9.62 -3.29 -2.11
N VAL A 144 10.18 -3.38 -3.32
CA VAL A 144 9.40 -3.31 -4.57
C VAL A 144 8.55 -4.57 -4.74
N SER A 145 9.13 -5.74 -4.53
CA SER A 145 8.43 -7.03 -4.66
C SER A 145 7.30 -7.16 -3.64
N ALA A 146 7.57 -6.86 -2.36
CA ALA A 146 6.57 -6.90 -1.30
C ALA A 146 5.43 -5.91 -1.56
N ALA A 147 5.73 -4.70 -2.05
CA ALA A 147 4.73 -3.70 -2.35
C ALA A 147 3.84 -4.09 -3.53
N ALA A 148 4.40 -4.66 -4.59
CA ALA A 148 3.65 -5.15 -5.74
C ALA A 148 2.75 -6.33 -5.35
N PHE A 149 3.31 -7.31 -4.65
CA PHE A 149 2.61 -8.53 -4.24
C PHE A 149 1.47 -8.24 -3.25
N SER A 150 1.72 -7.45 -2.21
CA SER A 150 0.70 -7.14 -1.19
C SER A 150 -0.51 -6.43 -1.80
N ARG A 151 -0.30 -5.54 -2.76
CA ARG A 151 -1.38 -4.85 -3.45
C ARG A 151 -2.10 -5.72 -4.46
N GLY A 152 -1.41 -6.67 -5.07
CA GLY A 152 -2.01 -7.73 -5.88
C GLY A 152 -2.95 -8.60 -5.04
N CYS A 153 -2.51 -9.05 -3.87
CA CYS A 153 -3.33 -9.80 -2.92
C CYS A 153 -4.56 -9.00 -2.44
N ALA A 154 -4.38 -7.71 -2.13
CA ALA A 154 -5.49 -6.85 -1.73
C ALA A 154 -6.55 -6.74 -2.84
N LEU A 155 -6.14 -6.69 -4.11
CA LEU A 155 -7.06 -6.67 -5.23
C LEU A 155 -7.80 -8.00 -5.41
N LEU A 156 -7.10 -9.12 -5.23
CA LEU A 156 -7.69 -10.45 -5.28
C LEU A 156 -8.75 -10.66 -4.19
N SER A 157 -8.53 -10.11 -2.99
CA SER A 157 -9.49 -10.23 -1.87
C SER A 157 -10.81 -9.49 -2.15
N THR A 158 -10.82 -8.52 -3.04
CA THR A 158 -12.05 -7.79 -3.46
C THR A 158 -12.70 -8.41 -4.70
N ALA A 159 -12.08 -9.42 -5.31
CA ALA A 159 -12.64 -10.13 -6.46
C ALA A 159 -13.93 -10.86 -6.05
N GLY A 160 -14.97 -10.71 -6.89
CA GLY A 160 -16.28 -11.31 -6.62
C GLY A 160 -17.23 -10.44 -5.81
N THR A 161 -16.81 -9.27 -5.32
CA THR A 161 -17.75 -8.29 -4.77
C THR A 161 -18.39 -7.47 -5.91
N PRO A 162 -19.61 -6.93 -5.73
CA PRO A 162 -20.28 -6.11 -6.75
C PRO A 162 -19.47 -4.88 -7.20
N ALA A 163 -18.58 -4.38 -6.34
CA ALA A 163 -17.68 -3.26 -6.61
C ALA A 163 -16.24 -3.71 -6.94
N GLY A 164 -16.01 -5.01 -7.05
CA GLY A 164 -14.68 -5.58 -7.29
C GLY A 164 -14.25 -5.51 -8.75
N PRO A 165 -12.94 -5.72 -9.01
CA PRO A 165 -12.39 -5.72 -10.36
C PRO A 165 -12.88 -6.92 -11.19
N GLY A 166 -13.08 -6.71 -12.49
CA GLY A 166 -13.41 -7.77 -13.43
C GLY A 166 -12.24 -8.74 -13.68
N ARG A 167 -12.51 -9.89 -14.31
CA ARG A 167 -11.48 -10.91 -14.61
C ARG A 167 -10.31 -10.36 -15.42
N GLN A 168 -10.56 -9.44 -16.35
CA GLN A 168 -9.51 -8.79 -17.16
C GLN A 168 -8.62 -7.88 -16.31
N ASP A 169 -9.22 -7.14 -15.37
CA ASP A 169 -8.49 -6.25 -14.47
C ASP A 169 -7.60 -7.06 -13.50
N LEU A 170 -8.07 -8.23 -13.05
CA LEU A 170 -7.29 -9.15 -12.21
C LEU A 170 -6.10 -9.74 -12.98
N ALA A 171 -6.27 -10.09 -14.25
CA ALA A 171 -5.17 -10.59 -15.07
C ALA A 171 -4.07 -9.54 -15.27
N VAL A 172 -4.44 -8.29 -15.53
CA VAL A 172 -3.48 -7.17 -15.65
C VAL A 172 -2.78 -6.92 -14.32
N ALA A 173 -3.53 -6.91 -13.22
CA ALA A 173 -2.96 -6.70 -11.88
C ALA A 173 -2.00 -7.83 -11.48
N GLY A 174 -2.34 -9.08 -11.80
CA GLY A 174 -1.46 -10.24 -11.57
C GLY A 174 -0.14 -10.15 -12.35
N ALA A 175 -0.20 -9.78 -13.63
CA ALA A 175 1.00 -9.55 -14.44
C ALA A 175 1.88 -8.44 -13.86
N LEU A 176 1.28 -7.32 -13.42
CA LEU A 176 2.02 -6.22 -12.80
C LEU A 176 2.64 -6.59 -11.45
N ALA A 177 1.97 -7.44 -10.67
CA ALA A 177 2.49 -7.88 -9.37
C ALA A 177 3.71 -8.80 -9.49
N LEU A 178 3.84 -9.53 -10.60
CA LEU A 178 4.95 -10.46 -10.83
C LEU A 178 6.17 -9.82 -11.51
N LEU A 179 6.03 -8.61 -12.07
CA LEU A 179 7.13 -7.91 -12.75
C LEU A 179 8.44 -7.81 -11.94
N PRO A 180 8.42 -7.51 -10.61
CA PRO A 180 9.65 -7.38 -9.83
C PRO A 180 10.32 -8.72 -9.48
N ALA A 181 9.69 -9.85 -9.77
CA ALA A 181 10.19 -11.19 -9.43
C ALA A 181 10.86 -11.89 -10.62
N ALA A 182 10.80 -11.30 -11.82
CA ALA A 182 11.45 -11.76 -13.04
C ALA A 182 12.72 -10.98 -13.32
#